data_540548fd7fbf60b9c2c33d98ed8dfd5f
#
_entry.id   540548fd7fbf60b9c2c33d98ed8dfd5f
#
_cell.length_a   1.000
_cell.length_b   1.000
_cell.length_c   1.000
_cell.angle_alpha   90.00
_cell.angle_beta   90.00
_cell.angle_gamma   90.00
#
_symmetry.space_group_name_H-M   'P 1'
#
loop_
_entity.id
_entity.type
_entity.pdbx_description
1 polymer ?
#
loop_
_entity_poly.entity_id
_entity_poly.type
_entity_poly.pdbx_seq_one_letter_code
_entity_poly.pdbx_strand_id
1 'polypeptide(L)'
;MKSNVTEIAPAVYRISTFHPEYGIQFNQFLIADDEPFLMHTGFRQMFPVTREGVATVLDPASVRWIGFSHFESDECGALNEWLRAAPAAQPVCSFVGATVNVYDFATRPARALNDNEALEIGWHRLRFLSTPHVPHGWDAGLFFEESDRTLLCSDLFFQPGDPEPLIDSGIVERARAAIIAGLSGPMPKDMPYTHYTDQTLRRLADLQPQTLAVMHGSSFRGEGRAAILDLAAIIRAIIGKPEAGV
;
A
#
# COMPACT_ATOMS: atom_id res chain seq x y z
N MET A 1 -1.29 20.15 -8.15
CA MET A 1 -2.09 18.94 -7.88
C MET A 1 -2.96 19.20 -6.65
N LYS A 2 -4.04 18.47 -6.49
CA LYS A 2 -4.93 18.54 -5.32
C LYS A 2 -5.21 17.10 -4.86
N SER A 3 -5.23 16.85 -3.57
CA SER A 3 -5.66 15.58 -3.01
C SER A 3 -7.18 15.52 -2.83
N ASN A 4 -7.74 14.33 -3.02
CA ASN A 4 -9.11 13.99 -2.65
C ASN A 4 -9.06 13.06 -1.44
N VAL A 5 -9.87 13.34 -0.42
CA VAL A 5 -9.93 12.53 0.81
C VAL A 5 -11.27 11.83 0.87
N THR A 6 -11.25 10.52 1.06
CA THR A 6 -12.46 9.67 1.12
C THR A 6 -12.29 8.64 2.22
N GLU A 7 -13.26 8.54 3.12
CA GLU A 7 -13.32 7.47 4.11
C GLU A 7 -13.74 6.16 3.43
N ILE A 8 -12.88 5.14 3.46
CA ILE A 8 -13.11 3.85 2.81
C ILE A 8 -13.49 2.72 3.75
N ALA A 9 -13.20 2.89 5.04
CA ALA A 9 -13.64 2.06 6.16
C ALA A 9 -13.68 2.95 7.41
N PRO A 10 -14.31 2.55 8.52
CA PRO A 10 -14.37 3.37 9.73
C PRO A 10 -12.98 3.90 10.13
N ALA A 11 -12.85 5.24 10.20
CA ALA A 11 -11.62 5.97 10.49
C ALA A 11 -10.41 5.66 9.56
N VAL A 12 -10.61 4.98 8.44
CA VAL A 12 -9.61 4.72 7.40
C VAL A 12 -9.86 5.62 6.20
N TYR A 13 -8.98 6.59 5.99
CA TYR A 13 -9.10 7.62 4.97
C TYR A 13 -8.09 7.39 3.85
N ARG A 14 -8.59 7.32 2.61
CA ARG A 14 -7.81 7.33 1.39
C ARG A 14 -7.53 8.78 1.01
N ILE A 15 -6.27 9.16 0.95
CA ILE A 15 -5.78 10.47 0.49
C ILE A 15 -5.17 10.24 -0.89
N SER A 16 -5.85 10.70 -1.94
CA SER A 16 -5.50 10.40 -3.32
C SER A 16 -5.09 11.64 -4.08
N THR A 17 -4.00 11.54 -4.82
CA THR A 17 -3.54 12.58 -5.74
C THR A 17 -3.31 11.97 -7.12
N PHE A 18 -4.05 12.43 -8.13
CA PHE A 18 -3.79 12.07 -9.52
C PHE A 18 -2.59 12.86 -10.06
N HIS A 19 -1.62 12.15 -10.62
CA HIS A 19 -0.45 12.74 -11.24
C HIS A 19 -0.54 12.62 -12.77
N PRO A 20 -0.79 13.72 -13.52
CA PRO A 20 -1.09 13.65 -14.92
C PRO A 20 0.05 13.14 -15.80
N GLU A 21 1.31 13.39 -15.41
CA GLU A 21 2.49 12.90 -16.16
C GLU A 21 2.68 11.39 -16.04
N TYR A 22 2.34 10.79 -14.88
CA TYR A 22 2.37 9.34 -14.70
C TYR A 22 1.06 8.68 -15.15
N GLY A 23 -0.04 9.46 -15.27
CA GLY A 23 -1.34 8.94 -15.64
C GLY A 23 -1.98 8.01 -14.62
N ILE A 24 -1.60 8.13 -13.34
CA ILE A 24 -2.07 7.29 -12.24
C ILE A 24 -2.37 8.11 -10.97
N GLN A 25 -3.15 7.54 -10.08
CA GLN A 25 -3.34 8.04 -8.71
C GLN A 25 -2.27 7.48 -7.79
N PHE A 26 -1.82 8.32 -6.85
CA PHE A 26 -1.00 7.92 -5.70
C PHE A 26 -1.85 8.08 -4.45
N ASN A 27 -2.10 6.97 -3.77
CA ASN A 27 -2.95 6.91 -2.59
C ASN A 27 -2.11 6.68 -1.35
N GLN A 28 -2.29 7.53 -0.36
CA GLN A 28 -1.85 7.31 1.00
C GLN A 28 -3.07 6.98 1.85
N PHE A 29 -2.89 6.19 2.92
CA PHE A 29 -3.99 5.83 3.81
C PHE A 29 -3.69 6.30 5.22
N LEU A 30 -4.62 7.09 5.77
CA LEU A 30 -4.56 7.55 7.14
C LEU A 30 -5.56 6.75 7.98
N ILE A 31 -5.09 6.12 9.05
CA ILE A 31 -5.95 5.54 10.07
C ILE A 31 -5.95 6.49 11.25
N ALA A 32 -7.11 7.13 11.49
CA ALA A 32 -7.28 8.11 12.54
C ALA A 32 -7.66 7.40 13.85
N ASP A 33 -6.74 7.42 14.81
CA ASP A 33 -6.90 6.79 16.12
C ASP A 33 -6.08 7.57 17.17
N ASP A 34 -5.94 7.04 18.39
CA ASP A 34 -5.15 7.64 19.48
C ASP A 34 -3.69 7.87 19.06
N GLU A 35 -3.10 6.92 18.34
CA GLU A 35 -1.78 7.01 17.71
C GLU A 35 -1.91 6.92 16.17
N PRO A 36 -2.24 8.02 15.45
CA PRO A 36 -2.56 7.97 14.04
C PRO A 36 -1.46 7.34 13.18
N PHE A 37 -1.88 6.46 12.25
CA PHE A 37 -1.00 5.75 11.34
C PHE A 37 -1.19 6.25 9.91
N LEU A 38 -0.10 6.62 9.25
CA LEU A 38 -0.06 7.00 7.83
C LEU A 38 0.66 5.90 7.04
N MET A 39 -0.05 5.24 6.12
CA MET A 39 0.52 4.29 5.17
C MET A 39 0.89 4.98 3.88
N HIS A 40 2.16 4.86 3.50
CA HIS A 40 2.80 5.54 2.40
C HIS A 40 2.91 7.06 2.59
N THR A 41 3.89 7.66 1.99
CA THR A 41 4.16 9.09 2.09
C THR A 41 4.05 9.83 0.76
N GLY A 42 4.07 9.09 -0.34
CA GLY A 42 4.17 9.64 -1.68
C GLY A 42 5.60 10.09 -2.02
N PHE A 43 5.80 10.53 -3.25
CA PHE A 43 7.01 11.22 -3.66
C PHE A 43 7.28 12.44 -2.80
N ARG A 44 8.55 12.78 -2.59
CA ARG A 44 8.94 13.96 -1.82
C ARG A 44 8.25 15.24 -2.30
N GLN A 45 8.12 15.44 -3.59
CA GLN A 45 7.44 16.59 -4.18
C GLN A 45 5.94 16.64 -3.93
N MET A 46 5.32 15.49 -3.59
CA MET A 46 3.89 15.40 -3.27
C MET A 46 3.59 15.67 -1.78
N PHE A 47 4.62 15.80 -0.94
CA PHE A 47 4.44 16.04 0.49
C PHE A 47 3.46 17.17 0.83
N PRO A 48 3.54 18.38 0.20
CA PRO A 48 2.60 19.46 0.53
C PRO A 48 1.14 19.08 0.31
N VAL A 49 0.83 18.45 -0.82
CA VAL A 49 -0.55 18.09 -1.18
C VAL A 49 -1.07 16.93 -0.32
N THR A 50 -0.22 15.95 0.01
CA THR A 50 -0.59 14.86 0.91
C THR A 50 -0.82 15.37 2.33
N ARG A 51 0.04 16.28 2.80
CA ARG A 51 -0.10 16.91 4.12
C ARG A 51 -1.39 17.73 4.22
N GLU A 52 -1.76 18.47 3.17
CA GLU A 52 -3.04 19.18 3.10
C GLU A 52 -4.22 18.21 3.19
N GLY A 53 -4.15 17.06 2.51
CA GLY A 53 -5.16 16.00 2.62
C GLY A 53 -5.29 15.47 4.05
N VAL A 54 -4.19 15.12 4.71
CA VAL A 54 -4.19 14.70 6.13
C VAL A 54 -4.80 15.78 7.02
N ALA A 55 -4.47 17.05 6.78
CA ALA A 55 -4.98 18.18 7.55
C ALA A 55 -6.51 18.38 7.49
N THR A 56 -7.19 17.76 6.53
CA THR A 56 -8.67 17.75 6.48
C THR A 56 -9.30 16.77 7.49
N VAL A 57 -8.50 15.83 8.02
CA VAL A 57 -8.96 14.78 8.94
C VAL A 57 -8.46 15.03 10.36
N LEU A 58 -7.15 15.32 10.51
CA LEU A 58 -6.50 15.54 11.79
C LEU A 58 -5.29 16.49 11.63
N ASP A 59 -4.74 16.96 12.75
CA ASP A 59 -3.48 17.72 12.71
C ASP A 59 -2.34 16.81 12.20
N PRO A 60 -1.68 17.14 11.06
CA PRO A 60 -0.55 16.37 10.55
C PRO A 60 0.58 16.16 11.55
N ALA A 61 0.75 17.07 12.52
CA ALA A 61 1.76 16.95 13.57
C ALA A 61 1.46 15.83 14.58
N SER A 62 0.21 15.36 14.63
CA SER A 62 -0.21 14.25 15.50
C SER A 62 0.06 12.87 14.94
N VAL A 63 0.45 12.74 13.66
CA VAL A 63 0.81 11.43 13.09
C VAL A 63 1.89 10.78 13.95
N ARG A 64 1.64 9.54 14.39
CA ARG A 64 2.52 8.80 15.32
C ARG A 64 3.31 7.70 14.62
N TRP A 65 2.71 7.06 13.63
CA TRP A 65 3.33 5.96 12.89
C TRP A 65 3.29 6.23 11.39
N ILE A 66 4.40 5.96 10.70
CA ILE A 66 4.51 6.09 9.24
C ILE A 66 4.96 4.75 8.69
N GLY A 67 4.01 4.03 8.08
CA GLY A 67 4.25 2.75 7.43
C GLY A 67 4.50 2.90 5.93
N PHE A 68 5.21 1.95 5.35
CA PHE A 68 5.29 1.73 3.91
C PHE A 68 5.44 0.23 3.63
N SER A 69 5.05 -0.18 2.43
CA SER A 69 5.05 -1.58 2.02
C SER A 69 6.44 -2.07 1.62
N HIS A 70 7.14 -1.32 0.80
CA HIS A 70 8.51 -1.56 0.33
C HIS A 70 9.21 -0.22 0.06
N PHE A 71 10.51 -0.25 -0.15
CA PHE A 71 11.30 0.99 -0.27
C PHE A 71 11.36 1.47 -1.71
N GLU A 72 10.34 2.24 -2.11
CA GLU A 72 10.31 2.99 -3.35
C GLU A 72 9.92 4.45 -3.12
N SER A 73 10.15 5.31 -4.11
CA SER A 73 9.98 6.76 -3.93
C SER A 73 8.53 7.18 -3.75
N ASP A 74 7.59 6.47 -4.29
CA ASP A 74 6.15 6.76 -4.15
C ASP A 74 5.54 6.18 -2.87
N GLU A 75 6.17 5.18 -2.25
CA GLU A 75 5.82 4.69 -0.92
C GLU A 75 6.43 5.54 0.19
N CYS A 76 7.72 5.85 0.11
CA CYS A 76 8.44 6.44 1.22
C CYS A 76 9.33 7.66 0.88
N GLY A 77 9.20 8.21 -0.33
CA GLY A 77 10.04 9.35 -0.77
C GLY A 77 9.90 10.61 0.08
N ALA A 78 8.73 10.87 0.65
CA ALA A 78 8.48 12.00 1.55
C ALA A 78 8.65 11.65 3.04
N LEU A 79 9.25 10.51 3.38
CA LEU A 79 9.38 10.05 4.77
C LEU A 79 10.04 11.10 5.68
N ASN A 80 11.16 11.69 5.24
CA ASN A 80 11.87 12.68 6.04
C ASN A 80 11.12 14.02 6.17
N GLU A 81 10.31 14.39 5.18
CA GLU A 81 9.39 15.54 5.25
C GLU A 81 8.31 15.31 6.33
N TRP A 82 7.74 14.13 6.36
CA TRP A 82 6.77 13.74 7.38
C TRP A 82 7.39 13.67 8.78
N LEU A 83 8.60 13.11 8.92
CA LEU A 83 9.31 13.07 10.20
C LEU A 83 9.62 14.47 10.75
N ARG A 84 9.81 15.47 9.88
CA ARG A 84 9.94 16.88 10.30
C ARG A 84 8.59 17.49 10.69
N ALA A 85 7.52 17.18 9.96
CA ALA A 85 6.19 17.73 10.19
C ALA A 85 5.49 17.13 11.42
N ALA A 86 5.77 15.86 11.73
CA ALA A 86 5.24 15.11 12.86
C ALA A 86 6.37 14.73 13.83
N PRO A 87 6.67 15.56 14.84
CA PRO A 87 7.83 15.37 15.71
C PRO A 87 7.82 14.05 16.52
N ALA A 88 6.64 13.52 16.83
CA ALA A 88 6.48 12.24 17.52
C ALA A 88 6.46 11.03 16.60
N ALA A 89 6.41 11.23 15.27
CA ALA A 89 6.28 10.13 14.31
C ALA A 89 7.51 9.23 14.29
N GLN A 90 7.28 7.94 14.11
CA GLN A 90 8.32 6.93 13.92
C GLN A 90 8.00 6.09 12.66
N PRO A 91 8.99 5.83 11.80
CA PRO A 91 8.82 4.88 10.70
C PRO A 91 8.55 3.48 11.20
N VAL A 92 7.74 2.72 10.49
CA VAL A 92 7.46 1.31 10.78
C VAL A 92 7.40 0.51 9.48
N CYS A 93 8.19 -0.56 9.39
CA CYS A 93 8.32 -1.39 8.19
C CYS A 93 8.89 -2.77 8.52
N SER A 94 9.15 -3.58 7.48
CA SER A 94 9.83 -4.86 7.63
C SER A 94 11.22 -4.71 8.24
N PHE A 95 11.72 -5.78 8.86
CA PHE A 95 13.12 -5.84 9.34
C PHE A 95 14.12 -5.57 8.20
N VAL A 96 13.86 -6.11 7.01
CA VAL A 96 14.73 -5.90 5.83
C VAL A 96 14.70 -4.44 5.40
N GLY A 97 13.52 -3.84 5.25
CA GLY A 97 13.36 -2.42 4.89
C GLY A 97 14.03 -1.48 5.91
N ALA A 98 13.87 -1.78 7.21
CA ALA A 98 14.53 -1.01 8.27
C ALA A 98 16.05 -1.08 8.17
N THR A 99 16.60 -2.31 8.07
CA THR A 99 18.05 -2.54 8.15
C THR A 99 18.80 -2.08 6.90
N VAL A 100 18.21 -2.34 5.72
CA VAL A 100 18.90 -2.11 4.45
C VAL A 100 18.73 -0.67 3.96
N ASN A 101 17.58 -0.05 4.29
CA ASN A 101 17.21 1.26 3.74
C ASN A 101 17.05 2.33 4.84
N VAL A 102 16.08 2.15 5.76
CA VAL A 102 15.59 3.24 6.62
C VAL A 102 16.65 3.70 7.62
N TYR A 103 17.47 2.81 8.17
CA TYR A 103 18.48 3.20 9.17
C TYR A 103 19.56 4.15 8.63
N ASP A 104 19.80 4.14 7.31
CA ASP A 104 20.67 5.12 6.64
C ASP A 104 19.87 6.33 6.12
N PHE A 105 18.72 6.07 5.47
CA PHE A 105 17.94 7.10 4.77
C PHE A 105 17.18 8.05 5.69
N ALA A 106 16.56 7.53 6.77
CA ALA A 106 15.62 8.30 7.58
C ALA A 106 16.30 9.05 8.72
N THR A 107 15.76 10.23 9.06
CA THR A 107 16.25 11.06 10.18
C THR A 107 15.92 10.49 11.56
N ARG A 108 15.10 9.43 11.64
CA ARG A 108 14.81 8.65 12.85
C ARG A 108 14.81 7.16 12.54
N PRO A 109 15.25 6.32 13.51
CA PRO A 109 15.25 4.88 13.30
C PRO A 109 13.82 4.33 13.18
N ALA A 110 13.65 3.33 12.32
CA ALA A 110 12.39 2.62 12.20
C ALA A 110 12.17 1.66 13.38
N ARG A 111 10.91 1.45 13.74
CA ARG A 111 10.46 0.23 14.41
C ARG A 111 10.36 -0.87 13.35
N ALA A 112 11.31 -1.80 13.38
CA ALA A 112 11.25 -2.98 12.53
C ALA A 112 10.20 -3.95 13.07
N LEU A 113 9.34 -4.46 12.18
CA LEU A 113 8.32 -5.46 12.52
C LEU A 113 8.69 -6.83 11.97
N ASN A 114 8.40 -7.85 12.77
CA ASN A 114 8.45 -9.23 12.35
C ASN A 114 7.12 -9.63 11.69
N ASP A 115 7.16 -10.74 10.94
CA ASP A 115 5.95 -11.30 10.36
C ASP A 115 4.89 -11.63 11.44
N ASN A 116 3.63 -11.25 11.19
CA ASN A 116 2.50 -11.34 12.14
C ASN A 116 2.62 -10.47 13.41
N GLU A 117 3.63 -9.62 13.52
CA GLU A 117 3.69 -8.67 14.64
C GLU A 117 2.58 -7.63 14.50
N ALA A 118 1.95 -7.29 15.63
CA ALA A 118 0.89 -6.29 15.68
C ALA A 118 1.41 -4.95 16.22
N LEU A 119 0.88 -3.88 15.63
CA LEU A 119 1.01 -2.51 16.10
C LEU A 119 -0.37 -2.06 16.62
N GLU A 120 -0.46 -1.83 17.92
CA GLU A 120 -1.64 -1.24 18.54
C GLU A 120 -1.56 0.28 18.40
N ILE A 121 -2.62 0.92 17.88
CA ILE A 121 -2.64 2.38 17.68
C ILE A 121 -3.81 3.09 18.39
N GLY A 122 -4.51 2.37 19.23
CA GLY A 122 -5.70 2.76 19.94
C GLY A 122 -6.68 1.59 19.93
N TRP A 123 -7.87 1.79 19.38
CA TRP A 123 -8.82 0.70 19.19
C TRP A 123 -8.57 -0.11 17.90
N HIS A 124 -7.83 0.45 16.93
CA HIS A 124 -7.34 -0.30 15.76
C HIS A 124 -6.06 -1.07 16.09
N ARG A 125 -5.96 -2.22 15.45
CA ARG A 125 -4.82 -3.11 15.53
C ARG A 125 -4.33 -3.47 14.14
N LEU A 126 -3.09 -3.09 13.84
CA LEU A 126 -2.46 -3.33 12.54
C LEU A 126 -1.52 -4.52 12.63
N ARG A 127 -1.85 -5.62 11.95
CA ARG A 127 -0.95 -6.76 11.81
C ARG A 127 -0.05 -6.53 10.62
N PHE A 128 1.25 -6.60 10.83
CA PHE A 128 2.25 -6.59 9.75
C PHE A 128 2.40 -8.00 9.16
N LEU A 129 2.43 -8.08 7.84
CA LEU A 129 2.54 -9.31 7.07
C LEU A 129 3.77 -9.20 6.17
N SER A 130 4.80 -9.98 6.43
CA SER A 130 5.96 -10.06 5.53
C SER A 130 5.55 -10.75 4.23
N THR A 131 5.72 -10.05 3.12
CA THR A 131 5.31 -10.52 1.77
C THR A 131 6.43 -10.35 0.74
N PRO A 132 7.65 -10.86 0.95
CA PRO A 132 8.76 -10.65 0.03
C PRO A 132 8.36 -10.94 -1.41
N HIS A 133 8.64 -9.96 -2.31
CA HIS A 133 8.30 -9.99 -3.73
C HIS A 133 6.78 -10.02 -4.05
N VAL A 134 5.93 -9.64 -3.11
CA VAL A 134 4.48 -9.47 -3.34
C VAL A 134 4.01 -8.13 -2.77
N PRO A 135 3.64 -7.15 -3.64
CA PRO A 135 3.66 -7.21 -5.11
C PRO A 135 5.05 -7.32 -5.72
N HIS A 136 6.05 -6.60 -5.21
CA HIS A 136 7.48 -6.66 -5.59
C HIS A 136 8.35 -6.17 -4.41
N GLY A 137 9.68 -6.15 -4.60
CA GLY A 137 10.61 -5.78 -3.53
C GLY A 137 10.87 -6.92 -2.53
N TRP A 138 12.14 -7.13 -2.20
CA TRP A 138 12.55 -8.15 -1.24
C TRP A 138 12.21 -7.81 0.21
N ASP A 139 12.02 -6.52 0.49
CA ASP A 139 11.64 -5.95 1.78
C ASP A 139 10.11 -5.78 1.96
N ALA A 140 9.32 -6.23 0.96
CA ALA A 140 7.89 -6.00 0.93
C ALA A 140 7.16 -6.60 2.14
N GLY A 141 6.19 -5.83 2.62
CA GLY A 141 5.25 -6.22 3.65
C GLY A 141 3.99 -5.37 3.60
N LEU A 142 2.89 -5.95 3.98
CA LEU A 142 1.58 -5.32 3.98
C LEU A 142 1.05 -5.19 5.41
N PHE A 143 0.13 -4.25 5.62
CA PHE A 143 -0.57 -4.11 6.89
C PHE A 143 -2.03 -4.53 6.73
N PHE A 144 -2.52 -5.27 7.71
CA PHE A 144 -3.92 -5.64 7.83
C PHE A 144 -4.50 -5.03 9.10
N GLU A 145 -5.44 -4.13 8.93
CA GLU A 145 -6.22 -3.57 10.02
C GLU A 145 -7.30 -4.59 10.41
N GLU A 146 -7.25 -5.07 11.65
CA GLU A 146 -8.01 -6.24 12.09
C GLU A 146 -9.46 -5.94 12.48
N SER A 147 -9.79 -4.72 12.94
CA SER A 147 -11.10 -4.36 13.46
C SER A 147 -12.17 -4.34 12.36
N ASP A 148 -11.87 -3.67 11.25
CA ASP A 148 -12.76 -3.54 10.08
C ASP A 148 -12.28 -4.37 8.88
N ARG A 149 -11.22 -5.18 9.08
CA ARG A 149 -10.69 -6.11 8.10
C ARG A 149 -10.27 -5.40 6.80
N THR A 150 -9.50 -4.32 6.95
CA THR A 150 -8.93 -3.57 5.83
C THR A 150 -7.51 -4.03 5.54
N LEU A 151 -7.26 -4.53 4.32
CA LEU A 151 -5.92 -4.84 3.84
C LEU A 151 -5.36 -3.63 3.08
N LEU A 152 -4.22 -3.10 3.54
CA LEU A 152 -3.44 -2.07 2.84
C LEU A 152 -2.59 -2.77 1.78
N CYS A 153 -3.06 -2.73 0.52
CA CYS A 153 -2.66 -3.66 -0.54
C CYS A 153 -1.37 -3.28 -1.28
N SER A 154 -0.82 -2.07 -1.04
CA SER A 154 0.27 -1.54 -1.90
C SER A 154 -0.15 -1.59 -3.38
N ASP A 155 0.71 -2.03 -4.28
CA ASP A 155 0.48 -2.07 -5.73
C ASP A 155 -0.36 -3.27 -6.22
N LEU A 156 -0.73 -4.18 -5.31
CA LEU A 156 -1.73 -5.19 -5.68
C LEU A 156 -3.01 -4.51 -6.15
N PHE A 157 -3.60 -5.03 -7.22
CA PHE A 157 -4.79 -4.44 -7.88
C PHE A 157 -4.56 -3.07 -8.53
N PHE A 158 -3.33 -2.78 -8.94
CA PHE A 158 -2.99 -1.56 -9.69
C PHE A 158 -4.01 -1.24 -10.80
N GLN A 159 -4.38 0.04 -10.90
CA GLN A 159 -5.27 0.56 -11.94
C GLN A 159 -4.73 1.90 -12.44
N PRO A 160 -4.58 2.10 -13.77
CA PRO A 160 -4.18 3.39 -14.32
C PRO A 160 -5.35 4.39 -14.32
N GLY A 161 -5.04 5.67 -14.59
CA GLY A 161 -6.02 6.74 -14.73
C GLY A 161 -6.39 7.41 -13.41
N ASP A 162 -7.54 8.08 -13.41
CA ASP A 162 -8.12 8.79 -12.27
C ASP A 162 -9.52 8.23 -11.93
N PRO A 163 -9.62 6.93 -11.55
CA PRO A 163 -10.89 6.30 -11.27
C PRO A 163 -11.51 6.78 -9.95
N GLU A 164 -12.77 6.40 -9.75
CA GLU A 164 -13.52 6.64 -8.52
C GLU A 164 -12.81 6.11 -7.27
N PRO A 165 -13.00 6.74 -6.09
CA PRO A 165 -12.21 6.43 -4.90
C PRO A 165 -12.48 5.05 -4.30
N LEU A 166 -13.72 4.55 -4.41
CA LEU A 166 -14.16 3.29 -3.81
C LEU A 166 -15.16 2.60 -4.74
N ILE A 167 -14.99 1.31 -4.96
CA ILE A 167 -15.85 0.45 -5.78
C ILE A 167 -16.26 -0.79 -5.00
N ASP A 168 -17.34 -1.44 -5.42
CA ASP A 168 -17.87 -2.70 -4.87
C ASP A 168 -17.80 -3.87 -5.86
N SER A 169 -17.33 -3.61 -7.08
CA SER A 169 -17.26 -4.61 -8.16
C SER A 169 -16.18 -4.23 -9.18
N GLY A 170 -15.74 -5.19 -9.99
CA GLY A 170 -14.86 -4.95 -11.15
C GLY A 170 -13.38 -4.72 -10.83
N ILE A 171 -12.92 -4.86 -9.57
CA ILE A 171 -11.51 -4.62 -9.23
C ILE A 171 -10.56 -5.61 -9.89
N VAL A 172 -10.97 -6.87 -10.00
CA VAL A 172 -10.15 -7.96 -10.57
C VAL A 172 -9.98 -7.75 -12.08
N GLU A 173 -11.04 -7.38 -12.77
CA GLU A 173 -11.03 -7.10 -14.21
C GLU A 173 -10.14 -5.90 -14.54
N ARG A 174 -10.21 -4.83 -13.73
CA ARG A 174 -9.35 -3.65 -13.87
C ARG A 174 -7.87 -4.01 -13.66
N ALA A 175 -7.56 -4.74 -12.58
CA ALA A 175 -6.21 -5.22 -12.32
C ALA A 175 -5.69 -6.13 -13.45
N ARG A 176 -6.52 -7.06 -13.94
CA ARG A 176 -6.16 -7.92 -15.07
C ARG A 176 -5.82 -7.11 -16.33
N ALA A 177 -6.64 -6.11 -16.64
CA ALA A 177 -6.40 -5.24 -17.79
C ALA A 177 -5.07 -4.46 -17.64
N ALA A 178 -4.79 -3.95 -16.45
CA ALA A 178 -3.56 -3.25 -16.14
C ALA A 178 -2.33 -4.16 -16.26
N ILE A 179 -2.38 -5.39 -15.71
CA ILE A 179 -1.29 -6.38 -15.84
C ILE A 179 -1.00 -6.67 -17.32
N ILE A 180 -2.04 -6.92 -18.14
CA ILE A 180 -1.86 -7.20 -19.58
C ILE A 180 -1.24 -6.00 -20.30
N ALA A 181 -1.70 -4.79 -20.02
CA ALA A 181 -1.16 -3.56 -20.60
C ALA A 181 0.30 -3.33 -20.18
N GLY A 182 0.62 -3.61 -18.92
CA GLY A 182 1.97 -3.50 -18.34
C GLY A 182 3.02 -4.34 -19.06
N LEU A 183 2.66 -5.53 -19.57
CA LEU A 183 3.59 -6.42 -20.31
C LEU A 183 4.22 -5.76 -21.55
N SER A 184 3.57 -4.74 -22.11
CA SER A 184 4.07 -3.96 -23.24
C SER A 184 4.52 -2.55 -22.83
N GLY A 185 4.47 -2.24 -21.55
CA GLY A 185 4.82 -0.95 -20.97
C GLY A 185 6.32 -0.76 -20.75
N PRO A 186 6.71 0.36 -20.14
CA PRO A 186 8.10 0.66 -19.84
C PRO A 186 8.72 -0.23 -18.74
N MET A 187 7.89 -0.85 -17.91
CA MET A 187 8.29 -1.74 -16.79
C MET A 187 7.59 -3.11 -16.89
N PRO A 188 7.88 -3.92 -17.93
CA PRO A 188 7.11 -5.15 -18.19
C PRO A 188 7.35 -6.28 -17.17
N LYS A 189 8.31 -6.11 -16.25
CA LYS A 189 8.73 -7.10 -15.26
C LYS A 189 8.73 -6.53 -13.83
N ASP A 190 7.91 -5.53 -13.58
CA ASP A 190 7.76 -4.88 -12.27
C ASP A 190 7.24 -5.85 -11.20
N MET A 191 6.31 -6.74 -11.56
CA MET A 191 5.77 -7.76 -10.64
C MET A 191 6.42 -9.12 -10.91
N PRO A 192 7.32 -9.62 -10.04
CA PRO A 192 7.92 -10.95 -10.19
C PRO A 192 6.93 -12.04 -9.78
N TYR A 193 6.96 -13.17 -10.47
CA TYR A 193 6.30 -14.38 -10.01
C TYR A 193 7.34 -15.37 -9.44
N THR A 194 7.28 -15.59 -8.14
CA THR A 194 8.20 -16.48 -7.43
C THR A 194 7.47 -17.73 -6.95
N HIS A 195 8.19 -18.72 -6.47
CA HIS A 195 7.58 -19.91 -5.87
C HIS A 195 6.81 -19.63 -4.57
N TYR A 196 6.97 -18.43 -3.98
CA TYR A 196 6.20 -17.98 -2.81
C TYR A 196 4.94 -17.19 -3.17
N THR A 197 4.80 -16.68 -4.38
CA THR A 197 3.73 -15.74 -4.76
C THR A 197 2.34 -16.31 -4.45
N ASP A 198 2.06 -17.53 -4.86
CA ASP A 198 0.76 -18.17 -4.63
C ASP A 198 0.46 -18.39 -3.14
N GLN A 199 1.45 -18.82 -2.37
CA GLN A 199 1.29 -19.04 -0.94
C GLN A 199 1.02 -17.73 -0.22
N THR A 200 1.74 -16.67 -0.58
CA THR A 200 1.56 -15.33 -0.01
C THR A 200 0.17 -14.79 -0.29
N LEU A 201 -0.27 -14.83 -1.56
CA LEU A 201 -1.61 -14.35 -1.92
C LEU A 201 -2.74 -15.15 -1.25
N ARG A 202 -2.59 -16.49 -1.12
CA ARG A 202 -3.55 -17.30 -0.36
C ARG A 202 -3.60 -16.89 1.12
N ARG A 203 -2.44 -16.67 1.74
CA ARG A 203 -2.36 -16.20 3.12
C ARG A 203 -3.08 -14.86 3.31
N LEU A 204 -2.92 -13.91 2.38
CA LEU A 204 -3.65 -12.65 2.38
C LEU A 204 -5.16 -12.85 2.23
N ALA A 205 -5.57 -13.76 1.34
CA ALA A 205 -6.98 -14.11 1.15
C ALA A 205 -7.61 -14.75 2.41
N ASP A 206 -6.84 -15.56 3.16
CA ASP A 206 -7.32 -16.22 4.37
C ASP A 206 -7.60 -15.25 5.52
N LEU A 207 -7.10 -14.01 5.47
CA LEU A 207 -7.51 -12.92 6.37
C LEU A 207 -8.95 -12.47 6.10
N GLN A 208 -9.52 -12.82 4.96
CA GLN A 208 -10.87 -12.47 4.51
C GLN A 208 -11.12 -10.96 4.57
N PRO A 209 -10.31 -10.11 3.96
CA PRO A 209 -10.50 -8.66 4.02
C PRO A 209 -11.86 -8.25 3.43
N GLN A 210 -12.46 -7.23 4.03
CA GLN A 210 -13.69 -6.61 3.53
C GLN A 210 -13.41 -5.35 2.73
N THR A 211 -12.27 -4.70 3.02
CA THR A 211 -11.79 -3.54 2.28
C THR A 211 -10.37 -3.79 1.78
N LEU A 212 -10.14 -3.52 0.50
CA LEU A 212 -8.83 -3.53 -0.14
C LEU A 212 -8.42 -2.07 -0.42
N ALA A 213 -7.43 -1.57 0.31
CA ALA A 213 -6.91 -0.23 0.18
C ALA A 213 -5.74 -0.23 -0.81
N VAL A 214 -6.01 0.11 -2.05
CA VAL A 214 -5.11 -0.01 -3.21
C VAL A 214 -4.33 1.29 -3.42
N MET A 215 -3.01 1.20 -3.58
CA MET A 215 -2.15 2.37 -3.72
C MET A 215 -2.39 3.11 -5.05
N HIS A 216 -2.64 2.42 -6.14
CA HIS A 216 -2.87 3.02 -7.44
C HIS A 216 -4.25 2.64 -7.99
N GLY A 217 -5.19 3.57 -7.96
CA GLY A 217 -6.55 3.37 -8.43
C GLY A 217 -7.61 3.33 -7.33
N SER A 218 -8.76 2.73 -7.62
CA SER A 218 -9.87 2.60 -6.69
C SER A 218 -9.56 1.62 -5.56
N SER A 219 -9.93 1.97 -4.33
CA SER A 219 -10.10 0.98 -3.26
C SER A 219 -11.36 0.14 -3.51
N PHE A 220 -11.44 -1.05 -2.90
CA PHE A 220 -12.55 -1.98 -3.09
C PHE A 220 -13.17 -2.35 -1.75
N ARG A 221 -14.51 -2.44 -1.70
CA ARG A 221 -15.25 -2.95 -0.54
C ARG A 221 -16.14 -4.10 -0.98
N GLY A 222 -15.91 -5.28 -0.42
CA GLY A 222 -16.65 -6.50 -0.76
C GLY A 222 -15.93 -7.77 -0.36
N GLU A 223 -16.12 -8.83 -1.14
CA GLU A 223 -15.51 -10.15 -0.92
C GLU A 223 -14.01 -10.15 -1.27
N GLY A 224 -13.18 -9.48 -0.45
CA GLY A 224 -11.74 -9.34 -0.71
C GLY A 224 -11.01 -10.67 -0.80
N ARG A 225 -11.47 -11.71 -0.07
CA ARG A 225 -10.93 -13.07 -0.21
C ARG A 225 -11.05 -13.58 -1.63
N ALA A 226 -12.23 -13.49 -2.22
CA ALA A 226 -12.46 -13.91 -3.59
C ALA A 226 -11.62 -13.11 -4.58
N ALA A 227 -11.61 -11.77 -4.43
CA ALA A 227 -10.82 -10.88 -5.29
C ALA A 227 -9.31 -11.23 -5.27
N ILE A 228 -8.72 -11.51 -4.09
CA ILE A 228 -7.30 -11.88 -3.98
C ILE A 228 -7.02 -13.25 -4.63
N LEU A 229 -7.91 -14.23 -4.48
CA LEU A 229 -7.74 -15.54 -5.10
C LEU A 229 -7.85 -15.47 -6.64
N ASP A 230 -8.76 -14.65 -7.15
CA ASP A 230 -8.90 -14.40 -8.58
C ASP A 230 -7.68 -13.66 -9.14
N LEU A 231 -7.17 -12.65 -8.41
CA LEU A 231 -5.91 -11.97 -8.76
C LEU A 231 -4.74 -12.96 -8.80
N ALA A 232 -4.62 -13.86 -7.81
CA ALA A 232 -3.59 -14.88 -7.77
C ALA A 232 -3.64 -15.82 -8.99
N ALA A 233 -4.84 -16.21 -9.41
CA ALA A 233 -5.03 -17.02 -10.61
C ALA A 233 -4.61 -16.28 -11.89
N ILE A 234 -4.91 -14.97 -11.98
CA ILE A 234 -4.52 -14.08 -13.09
C ILE A 234 -3.00 -13.92 -13.15
N ILE A 235 -2.36 -13.59 -12.03
CA ILE A 235 -0.89 -13.42 -11.95
C ILE A 235 -0.20 -14.70 -12.38
N ARG A 236 -0.63 -15.85 -11.85
CA ARG A 236 -0.08 -17.15 -12.26
C ARG A 236 -0.26 -17.41 -13.75
N ALA A 237 -1.43 -17.12 -14.31
CA ALA A 237 -1.74 -17.41 -15.72
C ALA A 237 -0.98 -16.50 -16.69
N ILE A 238 -0.70 -15.26 -16.31
CA ILE A 238 -0.08 -14.25 -17.18
C ILE A 238 1.42 -14.17 -16.95
N ILE A 239 1.87 -14.07 -15.69
CA ILE A 239 3.26 -13.81 -15.33
C ILE A 239 4.00 -15.11 -14.94
N GLY A 240 3.31 -16.07 -14.33
CA GLY A 240 3.90 -17.31 -13.81
C GLY A 240 4.30 -18.33 -14.85
N LYS A 241 4.12 -18.05 -16.14
CA LYS A 241 4.54 -18.95 -17.23
C LYS A 241 6.02 -18.75 -17.53
N PRO A 242 6.83 -19.82 -17.70
CA PRO A 242 8.18 -19.70 -18.24
C PRO A 242 8.15 -18.95 -19.56
N GLU A 243 9.10 -18.05 -19.79
CA GLU A 243 9.30 -17.47 -21.13
C GLU A 243 9.53 -18.63 -22.12
N ALA A 244 8.72 -18.67 -23.20
CA ALA A 244 8.88 -19.68 -24.22
C ALA A 244 10.25 -19.46 -24.89
N GLY A 245 11.24 -20.34 -24.63
CA GLY A 245 12.49 -20.35 -25.36
C GLY A 245 13.77 -20.14 -24.56
N VAL A 246 13.83 -20.40 -23.26
CA VAL A 246 15.09 -20.58 -22.53
C VAL A 246 15.29 -22.04 -22.17
#